data_edf71fed24fe15583386d640b21324d2
#
_entry.id   edf71fed24fe15583386d640b21324d2
#
_cell.length_a   1.000
_cell.length_b   1.000
_cell.length_c   1.000
_cell.angle_alpha   90.00
_cell.angle_beta   90.00
_cell.angle_gamma   90.00
#
_symmetry.space_group_name_H-M   'P 1'
#
loop_
_entity.id
_entity.type
_entity.pdbx_description
1 polymer ?
#
loop_
_entity_poly.entity_id
_entity_poly.type
_entity_poly.pdbx_seq_one_letter_code
_entity_poly.pdbx_strand_id
1 'polypeptide(L)'
;MIIVRIIMNVLPEKHKEMMQTLLSMIEVVGKEKGCLSHEVSCDLEGNNVFTVIEEWETREDLDRHIRSERFSALLGTKSLLAKPSEINIHTVSLSEGVEVVNALRGKGNL
;
A
#
# COMPACT_ATOMS: atom_id res chain seq x y z
N MET A 1 -5.19 3.37 -14.00
CA MET A 1 -5.03 3.01 -12.59
C MET A 1 -3.62 3.30 -12.11
N ILE A 2 -3.50 3.78 -10.91
CA ILE A 2 -2.21 4.10 -10.28
C ILE A 2 -2.02 3.18 -9.08
N ILE A 3 -0.84 2.58 -8.96
CA ILE A 3 -0.48 1.76 -7.80
C ILE A 3 0.60 2.49 -7.02
N VAL A 4 0.39 2.61 -5.70
CA VAL A 4 1.36 3.16 -4.77
C VAL A 4 1.84 2.04 -3.85
N ARG A 5 3.15 1.94 -3.68
CA ARG A 5 3.75 0.98 -2.77
C ARG A 5 4.64 1.74 -1.80
N ILE A 6 4.38 1.56 -0.50
CA ILE A 6 5.13 2.21 0.56
C ILE A 6 5.75 1.13 1.43
N ILE A 7 7.07 1.10 1.51
CA ILE A 7 7.82 0.12 2.32
C ILE A 7 8.39 0.84 3.52
N MET A 8 8.08 0.33 4.71
CA MET A 8 8.48 0.94 5.97
C MET A 8 9.23 -0.09 6.84
N ASN A 9 10.48 0.24 7.14
CA ASN A 9 11.29 -0.57 8.05
C ASN A 9 11.13 0.01 9.45
N VAL A 10 10.41 -0.69 10.30
CA VAL A 10 9.97 -0.20 11.61
C VAL A 10 10.95 -0.63 12.69
N LEU A 11 11.21 0.24 13.67
CA LEU A 11 11.98 -0.13 14.85
C LEU A 11 11.28 -1.29 15.55
N PRO A 12 12.02 -2.36 15.96
CA PRO A 12 11.38 -3.53 16.58
C PRO A 12 10.49 -3.18 17.76
N GLU A 13 10.90 -2.27 18.62
CA GLU A 13 10.14 -1.84 19.79
C GLU A 13 8.91 -0.99 19.43
N LYS A 14 8.78 -0.58 18.18
CA LYS A 14 7.66 0.22 17.67
C LYS A 14 6.70 -0.58 16.77
N HIS A 15 6.93 -1.88 16.64
CA HIS A 15 6.13 -2.75 15.78
C HIS A 15 4.63 -2.64 16.07
N LYS A 16 4.25 -2.78 17.32
CA LYS A 16 2.84 -2.74 17.73
C LYS A 16 2.20 -1.39 17.46
N GLU A 17 2.91 -0.33 17.79
CA GLU A 17 2.43 1.04 17.58
C GLU A 17 2.19 1.32 16.10
N MET A 18 3.15 0.92 15.24
CA MET A 18 2.98 1.07 13.79
C MET A 18 1.82 0.25 13.28
N MET A 19 1.70 -1.01 13.72
CA MET A 19 0.60 -1.88 13.30
C MET A 19 -0.75 -1.26 13.63
N GLN A 20 -0.92 -0.75 14.84
CA GLN A 20 -2.17 -0.13 15.26
C GLN A 20 -2.48 1.12 14.44
N THR A 21 -1.46 1.94 14.18
CA THR A 21 -1.62 3.15 13.36
C THR A 21 -2.06 2.81 11.94
N LEU A 22 -1.39 1.86 11.29
CA LEU A 22 -1.72 1.48 9.92
C LEU A 22 -3.10 0.84 9.83
N LEU A 23 -3.46 -0.02 10.77
CA LEU A 23 -4.78 -0.63 10.79
C LEU A 23 -5.90 0.41 10.92
N SER A 24 -5.67 1.47 11.70
CA SER A 24 -6.66 2.54 11.86
C SER A 24 -6.90 3.33 10.59
N MET A 25 -6.00 3.27 9.63
CA MET A 25 -6.09 4.02 8.37
C MET A 25 -6.80 3.26 7.25
N ILE A 26 -6.87 1.92 7.34
CA ILE A 26 -7.36 1.09 6.23
C ILE A 26 -8.76 1.50 5.78
N GLU A 27 -9.71 1.56 6.70
CA GLU A 27 -11.10 1.87 6.35
C GLU A 27 -11.25 3.32 5.89
N VAL A 28 -10.59 4.24 6.56
CA VAL A 28 -10.70 5.67 6.29
C VAL A 28 -10.14 6.01 4.92
N VAL A 29 -8.94 5.51 4.59
CA VAL A 29 -8.32 5.73 3.28
C VAL A 29 -9.10 5.00 2.20
N GLY A 30 -9.57 3.78 2.49
CA GLY A 30 -10.35 3.00 1.54
C GLY A 30 -11.63 3.67 1.08
N LYS A 31 -12.15 4.62 1.85
CA LYS A 31 -13.37 5.38 1.51
C LYS A 31 -13.08 6.69 0.78
N GLU A 32 -11.83 7.06 0.59
CA GLU A 32 -11.50 8.27 -0.15
C GLU A 32 -11.88 8.13 -1.62
N LYS A 33 -12.27 9.27 -2.22
CA LYS A 33 -12.65 9.29 -3.62
C LYS A 33 -11.54 8.75 -4.51
N GLY A 34 -11.87 7.78 -5.34
CA GLY A 34 -10.94 7.18 -6.29
C GLY A 34 -10.04 6.10 -5.70
N CYS A 35 -10.13 5.81 -4.41
CA CYS A 35 -9.40 4.70 -3.82
C CYS A 35 -10.05 3.39 -4.22
N LEU A 36 -9.33 2.56 -4.98
CA LEU A 36 -9.80 1.25 -5.40
C LEU A 36 -9.47 0.19 -4.35
N SER A 37 -8.32 0.33 -3.69
CA SER A 37 -7.93 -0.58 -2.61
C SER A 37 -6.85 0.07 -1.74
N HIS A 38 -6.79 -0.33 -0.49
CA HIS A 38 -5.76 0.06 0.46
C HIS A 38 -5.46 -1.13 1.35
N GLU A 39 -4.28 -1.69 1.21
CA GLU A 39 -3.89 -2.90 1.92
C GLU A 39 -2.60 -2.69 2.68
N VAL A 40 -2.52 -3.31 3.85
CA VAL A 40 -1.34 -3.30 4.71
C VAL A 40 -0.90 -4.73 4.91
N SER A 41 0.40 -4.98 4.77
CA SER A 41 0.98 -6.29 5.01
C SER A 41 2.27 -6.17 5.83
N CYS A 42 2.67 -7.27 6.44
CA CYS A 42 3.90 -7.36 7.19
C CYS A 42 4.72 -8.52 6.64
N ASP A 43 6.03 -8.40 6.65
CA ASP A 43 6.93 -9.43 6.15
C ASP A 43 6.76 -10.72 6.97
N LEU A 44 6.61 -11.85 6.29
CA LEU A 44 6.50 -13.16 6.92
C LEU A 44 7.78 -13.58 7.66
N GLU A 45 8.91 -13.04 7.24
CA GLU A 45 10.19 -13.36 7.87
C GLU A 45 10.43 -12.57 9.17
N GLY A 46 9.48 -11.76 9.59
CA GLY A 46 9.51 -11.08 10.88
C GLY A 46 10.53 -9.96 10.99
N ASN A 47 10.88 -9.32 9.89
CA ASN A 47 11.89 -8.27 9.85
C ASN A 47 11.35 -6.88 10.18
N ASN A 48 10.16 -6.77 10.76
CA ASN A 48 9.50 -5.51 11.07
C ASN A 48 9.35 -4.59 9.84
N VAL A 49 9.14 -5.20 8.67
CA VAL A 49 8.89 -4.48 7.43
C VAL A 49 7.40 -4.48 7.16
N PHE A 50 6.82 -3.29 7.11
CA PHE A 50 5.43 -3.11 6.72
C PHE A 50 5.36 -2.57 5.31
N THR A 51 4.40 -3.03 4.53
CA THR A 51 4.16 -2.55 3.18
C THR A 51 2.70 -2.11 3.08
N VAL A 52 2.49 -0.90 2.57
CA VAL A 52 1.17 -0.39 2.22
C VAL A 52 1.10 -0.40 0.69
N ILE A 53 0.04 -0.99 0.16
CA ILE A 53 -0.23 -1.00 -1.28
C ILE A 53 -1.59 -0.36 -1.49
N GLU A 54 -1.62 0.68 -2.33
CA GLU A 54 -2.84 1.39 -2.66
C GLU A 54 -3.06 1.37 -4.17
N GLU A 55 -4.32 1.28 -4.56
CA GLU A 55 -4.73 1.42 -5.94
C GLU A 55 -5.67 2.61 -6.05
N TRP A 56 -5.37 3.50 -7.01
CA TRP A 56 -6.14 4.72 -7.25
C TRP A 56 -6.65 4.74 -8.68
N GLU A 57 -7.86 5.19 -8.86
CA GLU A 57 -8.48 5.23 -10.18
C GLU A 57 -7.74 6.17 -11.11
N THR A 58 -7.42 7.39 -10.63
CA THR A 58 -6.73 8.41 -11.41
C THR A 58 -5.56 9.02 -10.64
N ARG A 59 -4.65 9.68 -11.36
CA ARG A 59 -3.57 10.42 -10.73
C ARG A 59 -4.10 11.58 -9.88
N GLU A 60 -5.16 12.22 -10.31
CA GLU A 60 -5.76 13.32 -9.55
C GLU A 60 -6.27 12.86 -8.18
N ASP A 61 -6.87 11.67 -8.14
CA ASP A 61 -7.34 11.09 -6.88
C ASP A 61 -6.17 10.82 -5.94
N LEU A 62 -5.08 10.27 -6.47
CA LEU A 62 -3.87 10.04 -5.69
C LEU A 62 -3.28 11.36 -5.20
N ASP A 63 -3.18 12.36 -6.06
CA ASP A 63 -2.60 13.66 -5.68
C ASP A 63 -3.41 14.31 -4.55
N ARG A 64 -4.73 14.18 -4.60
CA ARG A 64 -5.61 14.67 -3.52
C ARG A 64 -5.32 13.94 -2.22
N HIS A 65 -5.16 12.62 -2.29
CA HIS A 65 -4.81 11.81 -1.11
C HIS A 65 -3.47 12.24 -0.52
N ILE A 66 -2.45 12.43 -1.35
CA ILE A 66 -1.12 12.85 -0.89
C ILE A 66 -1.17 14.20 -0.17
N ARG A 67 -2.08 15.09 -0.59
CA ARG A 67 -2.25 16.40 0.05
C ARG A 67 -3.12 16.34 1.30
N SER A 68 -3.73 15.20 1.59
CA SER A 68 -4.67 15.05 2.70
C SER A 68 -3.96 14.99 4.05
N GLU A 69 -4.71 15.27 5.11
CA GLU A 69 -4.20 15.13 6.47
C GLU A 69 -3.93 13.67 6.84
N ARG A 70 -4.67 12.72 6.23
CA ARG A 70 -4.43 11.31 6.44
C ARG A 70 -3.05 10.90 5.96
N PHE A 71 -2.63 11.43 4.82
CA PHE A 71 -1.29 11.17 4.33
C PHE A 71 -0.23 11.84 5.21
N SER A 72 -0.52 13.03 5.73
CA SER A 72 0.35 13.70 6.71
C SER A 72 0.50 12.85 7.97
N ALA A 73 -0.57 12.20 8.42
CA ALA A 73 -0.51 11.28 9.56
C ALA A 73 0.41 10.09 9.27
N LEU A 74 0.36 9.56 8.05
CA LEU A 74 1.27 8.49 7.63
C LEU A 74 2.71 8.97 7.65
N LEU A 75 2.99 10.15 7.08
CA LEU A 75 4.32 10.74 7.10
C LEU A 75 4.82 11.00 8.52
N GLY A 76 3.89 11.30 9.43
CA GLY A 76 4.20 11.49 10.86
C GLY A 76 4.72 10.25 11.55
N THR A 77 4.56 9.05 10.96
CA THR A 77 5.08 7.81 11.54
C THR A 77 6.59 7.65 11.36
N LYS A 78 7.27 8.60 10.74
CA LYS A 78 8.72 8.50 10.50
C LYS A 78 9.53 8.28 11.77
N SER A 79 9.04 8.73 12.92
CA SER A 79 9.71 8.51 14.22
C SER A 79 9.70 7.05 14.67
N LEU A 80 8.85 6.21 14.04
CA LEU A 80 8.75 4.78 14.33
C LEU A 80 9.68 3.96 13.42
N LEU A 81 10.32 4.60 12.44
CA LEU A 81 11.08 3.92 11.40
C LEU A 81 12.57 3.82 11.76
N ALA A 82 13.17 2.70 11.37
CA ALA A 82 14.62 2.49 11.48
C ALA A 82 15.37 3.25 10.38
N LYS A 83 14.71 3.52 9.26
CA LYS A 83 15.26 4.28 8.13
C LYS A 83 14.11 4.90 7.34
N PRO A 84 14.38 5.88 6.46
CA PRO A 84 13.33 6.52 5.67
C PRO A 84 12.51 5.50 4.86
N SER A 85 11.20 5.74 4.75
CA SER A 85 10.33 4.88 3.95
C SER A 85 10.65 5.02 2.46
N GLU A 86 10.37 3.95 1.72
CA GLU A 86 10.44 3.95 0.26
C GLU A 86 9.03 4.10 -0.28
N ILE A 87 8.83 5.02 -1.22
CA ILE A 87 7.53 5.23 -1.85
C ILE A 87 7.72 5.13 -3.35
N ASN A 88 6.96 4.23 -3.97
CA ASN A 88 6.96 4.05 -5.42
C ASN A 88 5.56 4.25 -5.97
N ILE A 89 5.45 5.01 -7.05
CA ILE A 89 4.19 5.28 -7.73
C ILE A 89 4.29 4.74 -9.14
N HIS A 90 3.35 3.87 -9.51
CA HIS A 90 3.35 3.21 -10.82
C HIS A 90 2.05 3.51 -11.55
N THR A 91 2.16 3.89 -12.81
CA THR A 91 1.01 3.98 -13.70
C THR A 91 0.85 2.64 -14.40
N VAL A 92 -0.33 2.03 -14.28
CA VAL A 92 -0.60 0.72 -14.86
C VAL A 92 -1.17 0.91 -16.27
N SER A 93 -0.47 0.37 -17.27
CA SER A 93 -0.91 0.44 -18.66
C SER A 93 -1.72 -0.80 -19.09
N LEU A 94 -1.51 -1.94 -18.41
CA LEU A 94 -2.19 -3.18 -18.72
C LEU A 94 -2.27 -4.04 -17.46
N SER A 95 -3.44 -4.59 -17.21
CA SER A 95 -3.66 -5.57 -16.15
C SER A 95 -4.22 -6.85 -16.79
N GLU A 96 -3.65 -7.99 -16.42
CA GLU A 96 -4.08 -9.29 -16.90
C GLU A 96 -4.37 -10.18 -15.70
N GLY A 97 -5.31 -11.09 -15.86
CA GLY A 97 -5.77 -11.96 -14.79
C GLY A 97 -5.47 -13.42 -15.02
N VAL A 98 -6.17 -14.27 -14.28
CA VAL A 98 -5.98 -15.73 -14.30
C VAL A 98 -6.18 -16.33 -15.70
N GLU A 99 -6.96 -15.71 -16.55
CA GLU A 99 -7.22 -16.18 -17.91
C GLU A 99 -5.94 -16.25 -18.74
N VAL A 100 -5.00 -15.33 -18.55
CA VAL A 100 -3.71 -15.37 -19.22
C VAL A 100 -2.86 -16.53 -18.72
N VAL A 101 -2.88 -16.75 -17.40
CA VAL A 101 -2.16 -17.87 -16.79
C VAL A 101 -2.68 -19.19 -17.36
N ASN A 102 -3.99 -19.35 -17.41
CA ASN A 102 -4.63 -20.57 -17.95
C ASN A 102 -4.31 -20.75 -19.43
N ALA A 103 -4.35 -19.67 -20.21
CA ALA A 103 -4.03 -19.72 -21.64
C ALA A 103 -2.60 -20.15 -21.90
N LEU A 104 -1.64 -19.60 -21.16
CA LEU A 104 -0.23 -19.92 -21.31
C LEU A 104 0.09 -21.34 -20.88
N ARG A 105 -0.61 -21.86 -19.87
CA ARG A 105 -0.42 -23.24 -19.41
C ARG A 105 -1.20 -24.26 -20.22
N GLY A 106 -2.13 -23.83 -21.07
CA GLY A 106 -3.02 -24.72 -21.80
C GLY A 106 -4.08 -25.39 -20.95
N LYS A 107 -4.40 -24.81 -19.79
CA LYS A 107 -5.38 -25.34 -18.83
C LYS A 107 -6.23 -24.20 -18.26
N GLY A 108 -7.53 -24.38 -18.16
CA GLY A 108 -8.44 -23.36 -17.67
C GLY A 108 -8.87 -23.56 -16.22
N ASN A 109 -8.00 -23.97 -15.33
CA ASN A 109 -8.40 -24.41 -14.00
C ASN A 109 -7.57 -23.84 -12.84
N LEU A 110 -6.99 -22.70 -13.02
CA LEU A 110 -6.32 -22.06 -11.89
C LEU A 110 -7.33 -21.37 -10.99
#